data_c7b3ddfe525c3a15e4f9f16af0e7fbe4
#
_entry.id   c7b3ddfe525c3a15e4f9f16af0e7fbe4
#
_cell.length_a   1.000
_cell.length_b   1.000
_cell.length_c   1.000
_cell.angle_alpha   90.00
_cell.angle_beta   90.00
_cell.angle_gamma   90.00
#
_symmetry.space_group_name_H-M   'P 1'
#
loop_
_entity.id
_entity.type
_entity.pdbx_description
1 polymer ?
#
loop_
_entity_poly.entity_id
_entity_poly.type
_entity_poly.pdbx_seq_one_letter_code
_entity_poly.pdbx_strand_id
1 'polypeptide(L)'
;MKFALFLLSLPLLAHHSLTAEFDLDRPVTLTGTVAKVEWMNPHAWIHVQTETGLWSVEVGSPSELIRRGWSRSDLKQGDQVTIQVILAKKLPRTANARSILLPNGKKVFNGQAPEEPK
;
A
#
# COMPACT_ATOMS: atom_id res chain seq x y z
N MET A 1 22.70 -11.80 39.57
CA MET A 1 22.66 -11.61 38.12
C MET A 1 21.25 -11.42 37.67
N LYS A 2 20.98 -10.29 37.03
CA LYS A 2 19.64 -9.95 36.54
C LYS A 2 19.60 -10.08 35.03
N PHE A 3 18.63 -10.85 34.55
CA PHE A 3 18.40 -10.98 33.12
C PHE A 3 17.30 -10.02 32.70
N ALA A 4 17.61 -9.19 31.73
CA ALA A 4 16.58 -8.34 31.11
C ALA A 4 15.73 -9.21 30.19
N LEU A 5 14.43 -9.24 30.45
CA LEU A 5 13.48 -9.91 29.58
C LEU A 5 13.08 -8.94 28.48
N PHE A 6 13.49 -9.23 27.27
CA PHE A 6 13.08 -8.44 26.12
C PHE A 6 11.80 -9.05 25.53
N LEU A 7 10.68 -8.40 25.80
CA LEU A 7 9.43 -8.75 25.14
C LEU A 7 9.39 -8.07 23.79
N LEU A 8 9.65 -8.84 22.76
CA LEU A 8 9.54 -8.36 21.39
C LEU A 8 8.07 -8.39 20.96
N SER A 9 7.41 -7.25 21.06
CA SER A 9 6.03 -7.11 20.59
C SER A 9 5.99 -6.59 19.16
N LEU A 10 6.77 -7.22 18.28
CA LEU A 10 6.90 -6.82 16.86
C LEU A 10 5.55 -6.70 16.13
N PRO A 11 4.56 -7.62 16.32
CA PRO A 11 3.26 -7.46 15.68
C PRO A 11 2.51 -6.21 16.13
N LEU A 12 2.62 -5.83 17.39
CA LEU A 12 1.99 -4.62 17.91
C LEU A 12 2.62 -3.36 17.31
N LEU A 13 3.94 -3.35 17.13
CA LEU A 13 4.64 -2.23 16.52
C LEU A 13 4.22 -2.03 15.07
N ALA A 14 4.04 -3.12 14.30
CA ALA A 14 3.59 -3.05 12.92
C ALA A 14 2.18 -2.45 12.82
N HIS A 15 1.25 -2.88 13.69
CA HIS A 15 -0.10 -2.32 13.76
C HIS A 15 -0.09 -0.85 14.16
N HIS A 16 0.70 -0.48 15.14
CA HIS A 16 0.82 0.90 15.59
C HIS A 16 1.42 1.81 14.51
N SER A 17 2.37 1.30 13.73
CA SER A 17 2.96 2.07 12.64
C SER A 17 1.93 2.42 11.56
N LEU A 18 1.09 1.47 11.16
CA LEU A 18 0.06 1.73 10.16
C LEU A 18 -0.96 2.74 10.67
N THR A 19 -1.51 2.54 11.87
CA THR A 19 -2.52 3.44 12.44
C THR A 19 -1.94 4.79 12.86
N ALA A 20 -0.64 4.86 13.15
CA ALA A 20 0.03 6.12 13.45
C ALA A 20 0.19 6.99 12.19
N GLU A 21 0.43 6.38 11.05
CA GLU A 21 0.72 7.08 9.80
C GLU A 21 -0.49 7.31 8.93
N PHE A 22 -1.45 6.36 8.92
CA PHE A 22 -2.59 6.37 8.01
C PHE A 22 -3.91 6.33 8.78
N ASP A 23 -4.91 6.97 8.21
CA ASP A 23 -6.25 7.05 8.80
C ASP A 23 -7.13 5.95 8.20
N LEU A 24 -7.36 4.88 8.97
CA LEU A 24 -8.18 3.75 8.56
C LEU A 24 -9.64 4.13 8.30
N ASP A 25 -10.09 5.24 8.87
CA ASP A 25 -11.46 5.72 8.73
C ASP A 25 -11.64 6.66 7.54
N ARG A 26 -10.60 6.87 6.74
CA ARG A 26 -10.64 7.74 5.56
C ARG A 26 -10.26 6.97 4.30
N PRO A 27 -11.08 6.03 3.87
CA PRO A 27 -10.88 5.35 2.60
C PRO A 27 -11.20 6.29 1.44
N VAL A 28 -10.37 6.26 0.42
CA VAL A 28 -10.52 7.07 -0.79
C VAL A 28 -10.19 6.21 -2.01
N THR A 29 -10.84 6.49 -3.11
CA THR A 29 -10.52 5.89 -4.40
C THR A 29 -9.68 6.88 -5.20
N LEU A 30 -8.47 6.46 -5.58
CA LEU A 30 -7.61 7.23 -6.49
C LEU A 30 -7.66 6.60 -7.88
N THR A 31 -7.87 7.44 -8.89
CA THR A 31 -7.80 7.03 -10.29
C THR A 31 -6.78 7.90 -11.00
N GLY A 32 -5.90 7.29 -11.76
CA GLY A 32 -4.90 8.05 -12.48
C GLY A 32 -3.94 7.18 -13.27
N THR A 33 -2.84 7.80 -13.66
CA THR A 33 -1.81 7.19 -14.50
C THR A 33 -0.56 6.96 -13.66
N VAL A 34 -0.01 5.75 -13.73
CA VAL A 34 1.25 5.44 -13.04
C VAL A 34 2.38 6.28 -13.62
N ALA A 35 2.99 7.10 -12.79
CA ALA A 35 4.16 7.88 -13.15
C ALA A 35 5.46 7.10 -12.90
N LYS A 36 5.49 6.30 -11.84
CA LYS A 36 6.68 5.54 -11.45
C LYS A 36 6.29 4.43 -10.49
N VAL A 37 6.98 3.30 -10.57
CA VAL A 37 6.91 2.23 -9.57
C VAL A 37 8.29 2.04 -8.99
N GLU A 38 8.41 2.10 -7.67
CA GLU A 38 9.66 1.85 -6.96
C GLU A 38 9.56 0.54 -6.21
N TRP A 39 10.23 -0.49 -6.70
CA TRP A 39 10.36 -1.78 -6.03
C TRP A 39 11.52 -1.73 -5.06
N MET A 40 11.25 -1.37 -3.81
CA MET A 40 12.28 -1.17 -2.80
C MET A 40 11.82 -1.67 -1.43
N ASN A 41 12.76 -1.95 -0.56
CA ASN A 41 12.52 -2.27 0.83
C ASN A 41 12.64 -1.00 1.68
N PRO A 42 11.93 -0.87 2.79
CA PRO A 42 11.00 -1.87 3.36
C PRO A 42 9.64 -1.92 2.65
N HIS A 43 9.27 -0.91 1.90
CA HIS A 43 8.01 -0.85 1.16
C HIS A 43 8.23 -0.39 -0.27
N ALA A 44 7.48 -0.98 -1.19
CA ALA A 44 7.40 -0.46 -2.55
C ALA A 44 6.46 0.75 -2.60
N TRP A 45 6.62 1.57 -3.62
CA TRP A 45 5.83 2.80 -3.81
C TRP A 45 5.33 2.88 -5.24
N ILE A 46 4.09 3.30 -5.38
CA ILE A 46 3.49 3.60 -6.67
C ILE A 46 3.17 5.09 -6.68
N HIS A 47 3.75 5.80 -7.63
CA HIS A 47 3.48 7.22 -7.83
C HIS A 47 2.45 7.37 -8.93
N VAL A 48 1.33 8.02 -8.64
CA VAL A 48 0.17 8.09 -9.53
C VAL A 48 -0.17 9.54 -9.79
N GLN A 49 -0.20 9.92 -11.06
CA GLN A 49 -0.66 11.23 -11.48
C GLN A 49 -2.19 11.22 -11.54
N THR A 50 -2.80 12.06 -10.72
CA THR A 50 -4.25 12.21 -10.63
C THR A 50 -4.66 13.64 -10.99
N GLU A 51 -5.96 13.91 -11.00
CA GLU A 51 -6.48 15.29 -11.23
C GLU A 51 -6.03 16.26 -10.14
N THR A 52 -5.77 15.77 -8.92
CA THR A 52 -5.34 16.62 -7.80
C THR A 52 -3.82 16.68 -7.63
N GLY A 53 -3.07 16.05 -8.50
CA GLY A 53 -1.60 16.08 -8.49
C GLY A 53 -0.99 14.70 -8.40
N LEU A 54 0.32 14.67 -8.15
CA LEU A 54 1.07 13.43 -8.03
C LEU A 54 0.92 12.86 -6.61
N TRP A 55 0.43 11.65 -6.54
CA TRP A 55 0.25 10.91 -5.28
C TRP A 55 1.33 9.87 -5.09
N SER A 56 1.79 9.71 -3.87
CA SER A 56 2.70 8.65 -3.48
C SER A 56 1.92 7.61 -2.68
N VAL A 57 1.82 6.40 -3.22
CA VAL A 57 1.03 5.32 -2.64
C VAL A 57 1.95 4.22 -2.16
N GLU A 58 1.96 4.02 -0.85
CA GLU A 58 2.73 2.95 -0.23
C GLU A 58 2.01 1.62 -0.42
N VAL A 59 2.79 0.60 -0.75
CA VAL A 59 2.32 -0.79 -0.80
C VAL A 59 3.23 -1.65 0.08
N GLY A 60 3.06 -2.95 0.07
CA GLY A 60 3.88 -3.86 0.86
C GLY A 60 5.32 -3.96 0.37
N SER A 61 6.12 -4.74 1.07
CA SER A 61 7.47 -5.05 0.59
C SER A 61 7.41 -5.86 -0.70
N PRO A 62 8.45 -5.79 -1.55
CA PRO A 62 8.46 -6.58 -2.78
C PRO A 62 8.21 -8.08 -2.56
N SER A 63 8.82 -8.67 -1.54
CA SER A 63 8.64 -10.09 -1.25
C SER A 63 7.21 -10.44 -0.82
N GLU A 64 6.57 -9.57 -0.03
CA GLU A 64 5.17 -9.76 0.34
C GLU A 64 4.24 -9.66 -0.86
N LEU A 65 4.45 -8.67 -1.70
CA LEU A 65 3.63 -8.47 -2.89
C LEU A 65 3.70 -9.68 -3.82
N ILE A 66 4.90 -10.20 -4.04
CA ILE A 66 5.09 -11.40 -4.88
C ILE A 66 4.36 -12.60 -4.27
N ARG A 67 4.45 -12.80 -2.96
CA ARG A 67 3.72 -13.88 -2.29
C ARG A 67 2.20 -13.75 -2.41
N ARG A 68 1.69 -12.53 -2.59
CA ARG A 68 0.26 -12.26 -2.74
C ARG A 68 -0.20 -12.23 -4.19
N GLY A 69 0.65 -12.66 -5.10
CA GLY A 69 0.30 -12.81 -6.51
C GLY A 69 0.68 -11.63 -7.40
N TRP A 70 1.39 -10.65 -6.89
CA TRP A 70 1.92 -9.55 -7.71
C TRP A 70 3.10 -10.03 -8.52
N SER A 71 3.25 -9.44 -9.70
CA SER A 71 4.45 -9.54 -10.53
C SER A 71 5.01 -8.15 -10.75
N ARG A 72 6.33 -8.05 -10.90
CA ARG A 72 6.97 -6.77 -11.21
C ARG A 72 6.50 -6.18 -12.55
N SER A 73 5.99 -7.02 -13.44
CA SER A 73 5.45 -6.58 -14.72
C SER A 73 3.98 -6.17 -14.68
N ASP A 74 3.30 -6.33 -13.54
CA ASP A 74 1.88 -6.00 -13.43
C ASP A 74 1.61 -4.50 -13.58
N LEU A 75 2.55 -3.67 -13.14
CA LEU A 75 2.44 -2.22 -13.22
C LEU A 75 3.69 -1.60 -13.81
N LYS A 76 3.49 -0.65 -14.71
CA LYS A 76 4.56 0.12 -15.31
C LYS A 76 4.10 1.55 -15.56
N GLN A 77 5.05 2.43 -15.80
CA GLN A 77 4.78 3.81 -16.17
C GLN A 77 3.79 3.89 -17.35
N GLY A 78 2.81 4.75 -17.22
CA GLY A 78 1.78 4.96 -18.23
C GLY A 78 0.51 4.14 -18.04
N ASP A 79 0.52 3.15 -17.15
CA ASP A 79 -0.66 2.33 -16.88
C ASP A 79 -1.75 3.13 -16.17
N GLN A 80 -2.99 2.90 -16.56
CA GLN A 80 -4.17 3.43 -15.88
C GLN A 80 -4.50 2.52 -14.70
N VAL A 81 -4.73 3.12 -13.53
CA VAL A 81 -5.04 2.37 -12.32
C VAL A 81 -6.15 3.02 -11.52
N THR A 82 -6.87 2.18 -10.80
CA THR A 82 -7.82 2.60 -9.77
C THR A 82 -7.39 1.94 -8.47
N ILE A 83 -7.09 2.74 -7.46
CA ILE A 83 -6.52 2.26 -6.21
C ILE A 83 -7.44 2.65 -5.05
N GLN A 84 -7.83 1.67 -4.25
CA GLN A 84 -8.47 1.92 -2.98
C GLN A 84 -7.38 2.16 -1.94
N VAL A 85 -7.39 3.33 -1.32
CA VAL A 85 -6.34 3.76 -0.39
C VAL A 85 -6.93 4.24 0.93
N ILE A 86 -6.06 4.32 1.94
CA ILE A 86 -6.30 5.10 3.15
C ILE A 86 -5.29 6.25 3.17
N LEU A 87 -5.75 7.43 3.58
CA LEU A 87 -4.93 8.63 3.52
C LEU A 87 -3.92 8.71 4.64
N ALA A 88 -2.75 9.25 4.35
CA ALA A 88 -1.79 9.62 5.38
C ALA A 88 -2.37 10.73 6.25
N LYS A 89 -2.09 10.66 7.55
CA LYS A 89 -2.59 11.64 8.52
C LYS A 89 -1.89 12.99 8.40
N LYS A 90 -0.60 12.99 8.07
CA LYS A 90 0.24 14.19 8.13
C LYS A 90 0.85 14.59 6.80
N LEU A 91 1.02 13.67 5.86
CA LEU A 91 1.68 13.94 4.59
C LEU A 91 0.65 14.18 3.49
N PRO A 92 0.78 15.28 2.74
CA PRO A 92 -0.13 15.56 1.63
C PRO A 92 0.08 14.54 0.50
N ARG A 93 -1.00 14.24 -0.23
CA ARG A 93 -0.98 13.33 -1.39
C ARG A 93 -0.17 12.06 -1.16
N THR A 94 -0.33 11.48 0.03
CA THR A 94 0.32 10.25 0.45
C THR A 94 -0.73 9.32 1.01
N ALA A 95 -0.67 8.06 0.62
CA ALA A 95 -1.67 7.08 1.00
C ALA A 95 -1.07 5.68 1.05
N ASN A 96 -1.79 4.76 1.67
CA ASN A 96 -1.46 3.35 1.69
C ASN A 96 -2.53 2.60 0.89
N ALA A 97 -2.09 1.76 -0.05
CA ALA A 97 -3.00 1.00 -0.89
C ALA A 97 -3.67 -0.13 -0.13
N ARG A 98 -4.96 -0.34 -0.39
CA ARG A 98 -5.70 -1.51 0.08
C ARG A 98 -5.91 -2.50 -1.05
N SER A 99 -6.27 -1.99 -2.23
CA SER A 99 -6.40 -2.80 -3.44
C SER A 99 -6.13 -1.96 -4.67
N ILE A 100 -5.71 -2.60 -5.74
CA ILE A 100 -5.42 -1.94 -7.02
C ILE A 100 -6.10 -2.72 -8.12
N LEU A 101 -6.86 -2.02 -8.97
CA LEU A 101 -7.41 -2.57 -10.19
C LEU A 101 -6.48 -2.22 -11.34
N LEU A 102 -5.92 -3.25 -11.96
CA LEU A 102 -4.97 -3.13 -13.05
C LEU A 102 -5.68 -2.94 -14.40
N PRO A 103 -4.98 -2.44 -15.43
CA PRO A 103 -5.58 -2.24 -16.75
C PRO A 103 -6.19 -3.51 -17.35
N ASN A 104 -5.61 -4.68 -17.05
CA ASN A 104 -6.10 -5.98 -17.56
C ASN A 104 -7.30 -6.52 -16.79
N GLY A 105 -7.84 -5.76 -15.82
CA GLY A 105 -8.96 -6.18 -15.00
C GLY A 105 -8.59 -7.00 -13.76
N LYS A 106 -7.32 -7.37 -13.60
CA LYS A 106 -6.85 -8.09 -12.43
C LYS A 106 -6.88 -7.14 -11.21
N LYS A 107 -7.42 -7.64 -10.10
CA LYS A 107 -7.43 -6.92 -8.85
C LYS A 107 -6.41 -7.53 -7.89
N VAL A 108 -5.52 -6.71 -7.37
CA VAL A 108 -4.50 -7.13 -6.42
C VAL A 108 -4.69 -6.42 -5.09
N PHE A 109 -4.36 -7.10 -4.01
CA PHE A 109 -4.53 -6.59 -2.66
C PHE A 109 -3.18 -6.34 -2.00
N ASN A 110 -3.11 -5.26 -1.26
CA ASN A 110 -1.99 -4.97 -0.38
C ASN A 110 -2.39 -5.41 1.02
N GLY A 111 -1.95 -6.59 1.42
CA GLY A 111 -2.44 -7.24 2.61
C GLY A 111 -3.41 -8.38 2.27
N GLN A 112 -4.25 -8.77 3.19
CA GLN A 112 -5.23 -9.83 2.94
C GLN A 112 -6.40 -9.28 2.12
N ALA A 113 -6.91 -10.10 1.22
CA ALA A 113 -8.14 -9.78 0.52
C ALA A 113 -9.28 -9.60 1.52
N PRO A 114 -10.22 -8.65 1.27
CA PRO A 114 -11.41 -8.54 2.13
C PRO A 114 -12.16 -9.86 2.18
N GLU A 115 -12.66 -10.22 3.34
CA GLU A 115 -13.54 -11.37 3.45
C GLU A 115 -14.82 -11.08 2.66
N GLU A 116 -15.21 -12.04 1.84
CA GLU A 116 -16.49 -11.92 1.15
C GLU A 116 -17.62 -11.98 2.18
N PRO A 117 -18.65 -11.14 2.04
CA PRO A 117 -19.79 -11.22 2.93
C PRO A 117 -20.45 -12.59 2.80
N LYS A 118 -20.65 -13.21 3.96
CA LYS A 118 -21.31 -14.52 4.02
C LYS A 118 -22.81 -14.40 3.78
#